data_54ffbcd511ce1f0ff61424cab32c44e8
#
_entry.id   54ffbcd511ce1f0ff61424cab32c44e8
#
_cell.length_a   1.000
_cell.length_b   1.000
_cell.length_c   1.000
_cell.angle_alpha   90.00
_cell.angle_beta   90.00
_cell.angle_gamma   90.00
#
_symmetry.space_group_name_H-M   'P 1'
#
loop_
_entity.id
_entity.type
_entity.pdbx_description
1 polymer ?
#
loop_
_entity_poly.entity_id
_entity_poly.type
_entity_poly.pdbx_seq_one_letter_code
_entity_poly.pdbx_strand_id
1 'polypeptide(L)'
;MDRRLKRVFVIVLDSMGMGAMADAARFGDEGADTLGHISQTVEHFYIPNLASLGLANLKSLKQVQPQEHPLGYYAALNEKSNGKDTMTGHWEMMGIETKKPFITFTEHGFPPELIAELEKRCGRKIIGNRAESGTKILEELGEQEIREGKLIVYTSADSVLQICGNEETMGLETLYHYCEIARELTMRDEWRVGRVIARPYVGKKKGEFVRTSNRRDYALKPTGPTALNALQEAGYDVLAVGKIHDIFDGYGITKSLHSTSSVHGMDQTIALAQSDFCGLCFTNLVDFDALWGHRRNPIGYGEEIERFDKKLGELLPLLKKEDLLMITADYGNDPTYKGTDHTREQVPLLLYSPSDQGSGSLPTQDTFAVIGATIADNFGVQMPANTIGTSLLPLL
;
A
#
# COMPACT_ATOMS: atom_id res chain seq x y z
N MET A 1 31.62 -9.09 13.37
CA MET A 1 30.79 -10.26 13.72
C MET A 1 29.60 -10.23 12.77
N ASP A 2 29.48 -11.26 11.96
CA ASP A 2 28.36 -11.40 11.00
C ASP A 2 27.07 -11.72 11.79
N ARG A 3 26.36 -10.71 12.28
CA ARG A 3 25.05 -10.86 12.89
C ARG A 3 24.00 -10.95 11.78
N ARG A 4 23.83 -12.11 11.21
CA ARG A 4 22.69 -12.37 10.31
C ARG A 4 21.46 -12.67 11.16
N LEU A 5 20.49 -11.75 11.08
CA LEU A 5 19.19 -11.95 11.72
C LEU A 5 18.41 -13.00 10.92
N LYS A 6 17.70 -13.88 11.64
CA LYS A 6 16.98 -15.01 11.02
C LYS A 6 15.65 -14.58 10.37
N ARG A 7 14.97 -13.61 11.01
CA ARG A 7 13.65 -13.13 10.57
C ARG A 7 13.63 -11.62 10.53
N VAL A 8 13.04 -11.08 9.48
CA VAL A 8 12.73 -9.65 9.36
C VAL A 8 11.24 -9.47 9.25
N PHE A 9 10.69 -8.58 10.05
CA PHE A 9 9.29 -8.17 10.02
C PHE A 9 9.22 -6.74 9.51
N VAL A 10 8.57 -6.52 8.37
CA VAL A 10 8.27 -5.19 7.85
C VAL A 10 6.77 -4.95 7.97
N ILE A 11 6.38 -3.91 8.69
CA ILE A 11 4.97 -3.53 8.87
C ILE A 11 4.77 -2.14 8.28
N VAL A 12 3.89 -2.05 7.29
CA VAL A 12 3.51 -0.80 6.64
C VAL A 12 2.15 -0.35 7.18
N LEU A 13 2.13 0.80 7.85
CA LEU A 13 0.92 1.52 8.20
C LEU A 13 0.51 2.35 6.99
N ASP A 14 -0.39 1.80 6.16
CA ASP A 14 -0.77 2.36 4.86
C ASP A 14 -1.19 3.83 5.00
N SER A 15 -0.47 4.72 4.32
CA SER A 15 -0.68 6.17 4.31
C SER A 15 -0.31 6.95 5.59
N MET A 16 0.44 6.41 6.53
CA MET A 16 0.85 7.16 7.74
C MET A 16 2.07 8.08 7.47
N GLY A 17 1.87 9.12 6.66
CA GLY A 17 2.86 10.17 6.45
C GLY A 17 3.12 11.02 7.70
N MET A 18 4.22 11.78 7.70
CA MET A 18 4.64 12.60 8.84
C MET A 18 5.11 14.00 8.44
N GLY A 19 4.51 14.56 7.41
CA GLY A 19 4.76 15.92 6.93
C GLY A 19 5.23 15.98 5.48
N ALA A 20 4.85 17.05 4.81
CA ALA A 20 5.11 17.26 3.40
C ALA A 20 6.60 17.15 3.04
N MET A 21 6.90 16.40 1.98
CA MET A 21 8.24 16.34 1.39
C MET A 21 8.62 17.67 0.72
N ALA A 22 9.90 17.87 0.47
CA ALA A 22 10.40 19.09 -0.19
C ALA A 22 9.80 19.29 -1.61
N ASP A 23 9.41 18.23 -2.27
CA ASP A 23 8.77 18.27 -3.60
C ASP A 23 7.24 18.22 -3.56
N ALA A 24 6.62 18.28 -2.39
CA ALA A 24 5.17 18.22 -2.20
C ALA A 24 4.39 19.27 -3.01
N ALA A 25 4.99 20.45 -3.22
CA ALA A 25 4.42 21.50 -4.08
C ALA A 25 4.09 21.01 -5.51
N ARG A 26 4.90 20.11 -6.07
CA ARG A 26 4.68 19.52 -7.40
C ARG A 26 3.42 18.65 -7.46
N PHE A 27 2.97 18.16 -6.30
CA PHE A 27 1.79 17.31 -6.13
C PHE A 27 0.60 18.09 -5.57
N GLY A 28 0.78 19.38 -5.23
CA GLY A 28 -0.24 20.22 -4.60
C GLY A 28 -0.47 19.91 -3.12
N ASP A 29 0.50 19.28 -2.46
CA ASP A 29 0.39 18.71 -1.11
C ASP A 29 1.19 19.52 -0.06
N GLU A 30 1.52 20.77 -0.35
CA GLU A 30 2.20 21.68 0.61
C GLU A 30 1.40 21.81 1.90
N GLY A 31 2.04 21.52 3.03
CA GLY A 31 1.41 21.62 4.35
C GLY A 31 0.63 20.37 4.77
N ALA A 32 0.59 19.30 3.96
CA ALA A 32 0.08 18.02 4.42
C ALA A 32 0.96 17.46 5.56
N ASP A 33 0.32 16.91 6.58
CA ASP A 33 0.98 16.32 7.75
C ASP A 33 0.06 15.33 8.43
N THR A 34 -0.04 14.14 7.85
CA THR A 34 -0.99 13.10 8.28
C THR A 34 -0.88 12.84 9.79
N LEU A 35 0.27 12.41 10.28
CA LEU A 35 0.45 12.07 11.69
C LEU A 35 0.39 13.29 12.61
N GLY A 36 0.98 14.42 12.18
CA GLY A 36 0.97 15.66 12.95
C GLY A 36 -0.45 16.20 13.18
N HIS A 37 -1.24 16.30 12.14
CA HIS A 37 -2.61 16.79 12.21
C HIS A 37 -3.55 15.83 12.97
N ILE A 38 -3.38 14.51 12.83
CA ILE A 38 -4.09 13.52 13.63
C ILE A 38 -3.80 13.73 15.11
N SER A 39 -2.53 13.88 15.49
CA SER A 39 -2.13 14.09 16.90
C SER A 39 -2.70 15.38 17.51
N GLN A 40 -2.97 16.39 16.66
CA GLN A 40 -3.60 17.63 17.08
C GLN A 40 -5.11 17.51 17.27
N THR A 41 -5.74 16.62 16.50
CA THR A 41 -7.19 16.48 16.44
C THR A 41 -7.72 15.51 17.50
N VAL A 42 -6.99 14.44 17.82
CA VAL A 42 -7.37 13.45 18.83
C VAL A 42 -7.10 14.01 20.23
N GLU A 43 -8.11 14.00 21.12
CA GLU A 43 -8.00 14.59 22.47
C GLU A 43 -7.04 13.84 23.39
N HIS A 44 -7.01 12.50 23.29
CA HIS A 44 -6.20 11.61 24.14
C HIS A 44 -5.42 10.63 23.27
N PHE A 45 -4.46 11.15 22.52
CA PHE A 45 -3.64 10.32 21.62
C PHE A 45 -2.56 9.57 22.41
N TYR A 46 -2.75 8.26 22.58
CA TYR A 46 -1.90 7.43 23.43
C TYR A 46 -1.29 6.24 22.66
N ILE A 47 0.02 6.36 22.34
CA ILE A 47 0.79 5.40 21.54
C ILE A 47 2.13 5.07 22.20
N PRO A 48 2.15 4.47 23.39
CA PRO A 48 3.36 4.28 24.19
C PRO A 48 4.39 3.37 23.53
N ASN A 49 3.98 2.37 22.74
CA ASN A 49 4.89 1.43 22.08
C ASN A 49 5.60 2.08 20.89
N LEU A 50 4.88 2.80 20.04
CA LEU A 50 5.48 3.60 18.96
C LEU A 50 6.39 4.69 19.51
N ALA A 51 5.98 5.35 20.61
CA ALA A 51 6.82 6.32 21.30
C ALA A 51 8.11 5.69 21.82
N SER A 52 8.03 4.50 22.42
CA SER A 52 9.22 3.78 22.93
C SER A 52 10.22 3.43 21.82
N LEU A 53 9.75 3.23 20.58
CA LEU A 53 10.59 3.00 19.42
C LEU A 53 11.17 4.29 18.80
N GLY A 54 10.79 5.48 19.31
CA GLY A 54 11.34 6.75 18.86
C GLY A 54 10.48 7.54 17.88
N LEU A 55 9.20 7.18 17.66
CA LEU A 55 8.34 7.92 16.72
C LEU A 55 8.22 9.40 17.12
N ALA A 56 8.02 9.69 18.42
CA ALA A 56 7.93 11.06 18.91
C ALA A 56 9.28 11.81 18.91
N ASN A 57 10.40 11.11 18.82
CA ASN A 57 11.71 11.70 18.60
C ASN A 57 11.93 12.15 17.14
N LEU A 58 11.30 11.41 16.20
CA LEU A 58 11.37 11.69 14.78
C LEU A 58 10.41 12.82 14.39
N LYS A 59 9.20 12.81 14.96
CA LYS A 59 8.12 13.76 14.69
C LYS A 59 7.53 14.30 15.99
N SER A 60 7.53 15.61 16.17
CA SER A 60 6.85 16.24 17.31
C SER A 60 5.34 16.01 17.23
N LEU A 61 4.78 15.39 18.25
CA LEU A 61 3.36 15.07 18.36
C LEU A 61 2.76 15.72 19.62
N LYS A 62 1.51 16.18 19.54
CA LYS A 62 0.91 17.03 20.58
C LYS A 62 0.89 16.41 21.97
N GLN A 63 0.66 15.12 22.09
CA GLN A 63 0.46 14.48 23.41
C GLN A 63 1.44 13.34 23.68
N VAL A 64 2.38 13.12 22.76
CA VAL A 64 3.35 12.04 22.86
C VAL A 64 4.73 12.64 23.07
N GLN A 65 5.35 12.30 24.20
CA GLN A 65 6.68 12.83 24.52
C GLN A 65 7.78 12.00 23.85
N PRO A 66 8.84 12.66 23.34
CA PRO A 66 10.03 11.95 22.87
C PRO A 66 10.68 11.19 24.04
N GLN A 67 11.31 10.06 23.72
CA GLN A 67 12.03 9.24 24.68
C GLN A 67 13.48 9.67 24.78
N GLU A 68 14.00 9.77 26.00
CA GLU A 68 15.42 10.02 26.24
C GLU A 68 16.27 8.84 25.76
N HIS A 69 15.77 7.62 25.97
CA HIS A 69 16.40 6.37 25.58
C HIS A 69 15.41 5.52 24.75
N PRO A 70 15.24 5.78 23.45
CA PRO A 70 14.39 4.98 22.60
C PRO A 70 14.94 3.54 22.51
N LEU A 71 14.05 2.58 22.28
CA LEU A 71 14.42 1.16 22.20
C LEU A 71 15.12 0.80 20.88
N GLY A 72 14.97 1.61 19.85
CA GLY A 72 15.51 1.29 18.54
C GLY A 72 16.02 2.53 17.79
N TYR A 73 16.37 2.32 16.54
CA TYR A 73 16.76 3.40 15.63
C TYR A 73 15.52 3.95 14.90
N TYR A 74 15.61 5.21 14.50
CA TYR A 74 14.53 5.87 13.74
C TYR A 74 15.09 6.83 12.69
N ALA A 75 14.43 6.90 11.56
CA ALA A 75 14.75 7.80 10.46
C ALA A 75 13.52 8.33 9.75
N ALA A 76 13.64 9.48 9.09
CA ALA A 76 12.71 9.92 8.07
C ALA A 76 13.11 9.32 6.73
N LEU A 77 12.13 8.87 5.94
CA LEU A 77 12.34 8.43 4.57
C LEU A 77 11.66 9.40 3.61
N ASN A 78 12.37 9.76 2.54
CA ASN A 78 11.81 10.41 1.36
C ASN A 78 11.48 9.37 0.31
N GLU A 79 10.41 9.54 -0.42
CA GLU A 79 10.12 8.74 -1.59
C GLU A 79 10.86 9.30 -2.81
N LYS A 80 11.67 8.48 -3.46
CA LYS A 80 12.40 8.87 -4.66
C LYS A 80 11.56 8.74 -5.92
N SER A 81 10.65 7.79 -5.94
CA SER A 81 9.74 7.55 -7.04
C SER A 81 8.82 8.74 -7.29
N ASN A 82 8.44 8.93 -8.54
CA ASN A 82 7.53 10.01 -8.94
C ASN A 82 6.07 9.56 -8.83
N GLY A 83 5.61 9.34 -7.61
CA GLY A 83 4.25 8.89 -7.29
C GLY A 83 3.89 9.17 -5.84
N LYS A 84 2.68 8.82 -5.46
CA LYS A 84 2.17 8.85 -4.08
C LYS A 84 1.03 7.84 -3.95
N ASP A 85 1.30 6.61 -4.36
CA ASP A 85 0.33 5.52 -4.35
C ASP A 85 0.94 4.25 -3.76
N THR A 86 0.08 3.36 -3.29
CA THR A 86 0.46 2.12 -2.59
C THR A 86 1.46 1.27 -3.39
N MET A 87 1.24 1.12 -4.71
CA MET A 87 2.13 0.29 -5.53
C MET A 87 3.51 0.92 -5.64
N THR A 88 3.56 2.22 -5.94
CA THR A 88 4.81 2.98 -6.09
C THR A 88 5.64 2.91 -4.80
N GLY A 89 5.04 3.22 -3.64
CA GLY A 89 5.74 3.20 -2.35
C GLY A 89 6.26 1.80 -1.98
N HIS A 90 5.43 0.77 -2.09
CA HIS A 90 5.84 -0.60 -1.77
C HIS A 90 6.89 -1.16 -2.74
N TRP A 91 6.77 -0.86 -4.05
CA TRP A 91 7.78 -1.28 -5.01
C TRP A 91 9.12 -0.60 -4.74
N GLU A 92 9.09 0.69 -4.35
CA GLU A 92 10.31 1.39 -3.98
C GLU A 92 10.94 0.79 -2.72
N MET A 93 10.16 0.45 -1.68
CA MET A 93 10.69 -0.25 -0.51
C MET A 93 11.51 -1.49 -0.91
N MET A 94 11.09 -2.19 -1.97
CA MET A 94 11.76 -3.42 -2.44
C MET A 94 12.73 -3.19 -3.60
N GLY A 95 13.09 -1.91 -3.88
CA GLY A 95 14.20 -1.54 -4.76
C GLY A 95 13.82 -0.97 -6.13
N ILE A 96 12.53 -0.85 -6.49
CA ILE A 96 12.09 -0.36 -7.80
C ILE A 96 11.75 1.13 -7.75
N GLU A 97 12.52 1.96 -8.46
CA GLU A 97 12.19 3.38 -8.68
C GLU A 97 11.15 3.52 -9.80
N THR A 98 9.98 4.05 -9.47
CA THR A 98 8.93 4.37 -10.44
C THR A 98 9.14 5.80 -10.97
N LYS A 99 9.76 5.92 -12.17
CA LYS A 99 10.08 7.24 -12.77
C LYS A 99 8.87 7.90 -13.42
N LYS A 100 7.95 7.09 -13.99
CA LYS A 100 6.70 7.55 -14.58
C LYS A 100 5.56 7.14 -13.68
N PRO A 101 4.81 8.11 -13.11
CA PRO A 101 3.69 7.81 -12.22
C PRO A 101 2.59 7.06 -12.96
N PHE A 102 1.77 6.34 -12.22
CA PHE A 102 0.52 5.82 -12.74
C PHE A 102 -0.43 6.96 -13.09
N ILE A 103 -1.14 6.82 -14.20
CA ILE A 103 -2.06 7.84 -14.67
C ILE A 103 -3.40 7.69 -13.95
N THR A 104 -3.96 8.80 -13.48
CA THR A 104 -5.35 8.88 -13.02
C THR A 104 -6.18 9.56 -14.11
N PHE A 105 -7.41 9.08 -14.31
CA PHE A 105 -8.33 9.60 -15.32
C PHE A 105 -9.60 10.19 -14.67
N THR A 106 -9.41 10.92 -13.57
CA THR A 106 -10.49 11.41 -12.72
C THR A 106 -11.28 12.58 -13.30
N GLU A 107 -10.62 13.46 -14.06
CA GLU A 107 -11.27 14.70 -14.55
C GLU A 107 -12.19 14.45 -15.76
N HIS A 108 -11.75 13.66 -16.72
CA HIS A 108 -12.43 13.50 -18.00
C HIS A 108 -12.75 12.05 -18.38
N GLY A 109 -12.45 11.09 -17.50
CA GLY A 109 -12.49 9.66 -17.86
C GLY A 109 -11.32 9.27 -18.76
N PHE A 110 -11.38 8.06 -19.30
CA PHE A 110 -10.34 7.52 -20.18
C PHE A 110 -10.34 8.18 -21.55
N PRO A 111 -9.16 8.31 -22.22
CA PRO A 111 -9.05 8.89 -23.54
C PRO A 111 -9.90 8.16 -24.58
N PRO A 112 -10.46 8.89 -25.57
CA PRO A 112 -11.27 8.29 -26.63
C PRO A 112 -10.58 7.15 -27.37
N GLU A 113 -9.27 7.20 -27.54
CA GLU A 113 -8.46 6.19 -28.22
C GLU A 113 -8.45 4.87 -27.44
N LEU A 114 -8.30 4.92 -26.09
CA LEU A 114 -8.39 3.73 -25.24
C LEU A 114 -9.81 3.14 -25.28
N ILE A 115 -10.82 3.99 -25.15
CA ILE A 115 -12.23 3.55 -25.22
C ILE A 115 -12.53 2.88 -26.59
N ALA A 116 -12.12 3.48 -27.69
CA ALA A 116 -12.34 2.92 -29.02
C ALA A 116 -11.64 1.56 -29.20
N GLU A 117 -10.41 1.43 -28.74
CA GLU A 117 -9.68 0.16 -28.85
C GLU A 117 -10.28 -0.92 -27.93
N LEU A 118 -10.74 -0.55 -26.76
CA LEU A 118 -11.42 -1.48 -25.85
C LEU A 118 -12.77 -1.92 -26.42
N GLU A 119 -13.59 -1.00 -26.97
CA GLU A 119 -14.84 -1.33 -27.67
C GLU A 119 -14.61 -2.31 -28.82
N LYS A 120 -13.59 -2.05 -29.64
CA LYS A 120 -13.24 -2.88 -30.78
C LYS A 120 -12.86 -4.30 -30.37
N ARG A 121 -12.05 -4.43 -29.30
CA ARG A 121 -11.57 -5.75 -28.81
C ARG A 121 -12.62 -6.52 -28.03
N CYS A 122 -13.46 -5.84 -27.25
CA CYS A 122 -14.54 -6.45 -26.50
C CYS A 122 -15.82 -6.67 -27.33
N GLY A 123 -15.96 -6.02 -28.48
CA GLY A 123 -17.15 -6.12 -29.32
C GLY A 123 -18.41 -5.49 -28.68
N ARG A 124 -18.25 -4.63 -27.67
CA ARG A 124 -19.35 -3.96 -26.94
C ARG A 124 -19.11 -2.46 -26.87
N LYS A 125 -20.20 -1.70 -26.93
CA LYS A 125 -20.16 -0.24 -26.69
C LYS A 125 -19.97 0.06 -25.22
N ILE A 126 -19.12 1.03 -24.90
CA ILE A 126 -18.83 1.45 -23.54
C ILE A 126 -19.76 2.57 -23.11
N ILE A 127 -20.21 2.49 -21.86
CA ILE A 127 -20.95 3.52 -21.14
C ILE A 127 -20.27 3.79 -19.79
N GLY A 128 -20.48 4.99 -19.25
CA GLY A 128 -20.02 5.36 -17.92
C GLY A 128 -18.71 6.08 -17.84
N ASN A 129 -17.82 6.01 -18.79
CA ASN A 129 -16.46 6.58 -18.84
C ASN A 129 -16.25 7.89 -18.06
N ARG A 130 -16.28 7.80 -16.72
CA ARG A 130 -16.07 8.91 -15.78
C ARG A 130 -15.61 8.39 -14.41
N ALA A 131 -15.15 9.30 -13.56
CA ALA A 131 -14.91 9.00 -12.15
C ALA A 131 -16.24 8.95 -11.38
N GLU A 132 -16.51 7.83 -10.73
CA GLU A 132 -17.74 7.66 -9.94
C GLU A 132 -17.58 6.54 -8.90
N SER A 133 -18.45 6.55 -7.88
CA SER A 133 -18.57 5.38 -7.01
C SER A 133 -19.25 4.23 -7.76
N GLY A 134 -18.75 3.02 -7.55
CA GLY A 134 -19.28 1.89 -8.29
C GLY A 134 -20.69 1.47 -7.86
N THR A 135 -21.20 1.85 -6.70
CA THR A 135 -22.60 1.66 -6.33
C THR A 135 -23.49 2.61 -7.12
N LYS A 136 -23.09 3.88 -7.21
CA LYS A 136 -23.86 4.88 -7.93
C LYS A 136 -23.88 4.61 -9.44
N ILE A 137 -22.75 4.22 -10.03
CA ILE A 137 -22.69 3.95 -11.47
C ILE A 137 -23.55 2.74 -11.86
N LEU A 138 -23.63 1.71 -11.00
CA LEU A 138 -24.54 0.57 -11.20
C LEU A 138 -26.01 0.99 -11.16
N GLU A 139 -26.41 1.79 -10.18
CA GLU A 139 -27.77 2.30 -10.06
C GLU A 139 -28.19 3.15 -11.27
N GLU A 140 -27.25 3.85 -11.90
CA GLU A 140 -27.52 4.68 -13.07
C GLU A 140 -27.51 3.90 -14.39
N LEU A 141 -26.63 2.94 -14.57
CA LEU A 141 -26.31 2.33 -15.86
C LEU A 141 -26.58 0.82 -15.95
N GLY A 142 -26.84 0.14 -14.81
CA GLY A 142 -26.99 -1.33 -14.78
C GLY A 142 -28.13 -1.84 -15.66
N GLU A 143 -29.29 -1.17 -15.68
CA GLU A 143 -30.40 -1.56 -16.57
C GLU A 143 -30.05 -1.38 -18.05
N GLN A 144 -29.30 -0.34 -18.39
CA GLN A 144 -28.86 -0.10 -19.77
C GLN A 144 -27.83 -1.15 -20.21
N GLU A 145 -26.88 -1.52 -19.33
CA GLU A 145 -25.91 -2.57 -19.59
C GLU A 145 -26.62 -3.89 -19.92
N ILE A 146 -27.57 -4.31 -19.07
CA ILE A 146 -28.34 -5.56 -19.26
C ILE A 146 -29.16 -5.55 -20.54
N ARG A 147 -29.91 -4.46 -20.77
CA ARG A 147 -30.84 -4.34 -21.92
C ARG A 147 -30.14 -4.24 -23.26
N GLU A 148 -29.04 -3.47 -23.30
CA GLU A 148 -28.36 -3.11 -24.55
C GLU A 148 -27.07 -3.90 -24.79
N GLY A 149 -26.65 -4.74 -23.85
CA GLY A 149 -25.40 -5.51 -23.95
C GLY A 149 -24.15 -4.63 -23.96
N LYS A 150 -24.21 -3.43 -23.37
CA LYS A 150 -23.08 -2.49 -23.27
C LYS A 150 -22.13 -2.90 -22.16
N LEU A 151 -21.02 -2.18 -22.06
CA LEU A 151 -20.00 -2.41 -21.05
C LEU A 151 -19.86 -1.16 -20.18
N ILE A 152 -20.09 -1.29 -18.87
CA ILE A 152 -19.87 -0.19 -17.93
C ILE A 152 -18.37 -0.14 -17.61
N VAL A 153 -17.71 0.96 -18.04
CA VAL A 153 -16.31 1.25 -17.73
C VAL A 153 -16.23 2.57 -16.99
N TYR A 154 -15.53 2.61 -15.88
CA TYR A 154 -15.40 3.80 -15.04
C TYR A 154 -14.08 3.81 -14.27
N THR A 155 -13.75 4.94 -13.66
CA THR A 155 -12.59 5.09 -12.76
C THR A 155 -13.01 5.60 -11.39
N SER A 156 -12.07 5.79 -10.50
CA SER A 156 -12.22 6.44 -9.19
C SER A 156 -11.06 7.41 -8.96
N ALA A 157 -10.83 7.85 -7.73
CA ALA A 157 -9.70 8.71 -7.39
C ALA A 157 -8.35 8.02 -7.63
N ASP A 158 -8.30 6.70 -7.51
CA ASP A 158 -7.09 5.90 -7.74
C ASP A 158 -6.79 5.72 -9.24
N SER A 159 -5.56 5.27 -9.53
CA SER A 159 -5.16 4.87 -10.89
C SER A 159 -5.75 3.49 -11.24
N VAL A 160 -7.04 3.45 -11.54
CA VAL A 160 -7.78 2.21 -11.80
C VAL A 160 -8.71 2.33 -13.00
N LEU A 161 -8.84 1.23 -13.77
CA LEU A 161 -9.89 1.02 -14.75
C LEU A 161 -10.81 -0.07 -14.23
N GLN A 162 -12.09 0.23 -14.06
CA GLN A 162 -13.05 -0.70 -13.49
C GLN A 162 -14.12 -1.05 -14.52
N ILE A 163 -14.45 -2.33 -14.60
CA ILE A 163 -15.47 -2.86 -15.51
C ILE A 163 -16.53 -3.57 -14.69
N CYS A 164 -17.79 -3.10 -14.78
CA CYS A 164 -18.91 -3.84 -14.22
C CYS A 164 -19.48 -4.82 -15.25
N GLY A 165 -19.97 -5.96 -14.77
CA GLY A 165 -20.68 -6.95 -15.57
C GLY A 165 -21.69 -7.73 -14.76
N ASN A 166 -22.91 -7.83 -15.26
CA ASN A 166 -23.95 -8.64 -14.63
C ASN A 166 -23.65 -10.13 -14.81
N GLU A 167 -23.61 -10.89 -13.71
CA GLU A 167 -23.25 -12.32 -13.74
C GLU A 167 -24.24 -13.17 -14.54
N GLU A 168 -25.54 -12.81 -14.54
CA GLU A 168 -26.57 -13.58 -15.23
C GLU A 168 -26.60 -13.31 -16.75
N THR A 169 -26.33 -12.07 -17.18
CA THR A 169 -26.47 -11.65 -18.59
C THR A 169 -25.16 -11.60 -19.34
N MET A 170 -24.04 -11.23 -18.68
CA MET A 170 -22.72 -11.19 -19.27
C MET A 170 -21.93 -12.47 -18.96
N GLY A 171 -22.00 -12.96 -17.73
CA GLY A 171 -21.21 -14.06 -17.21
C GLY A 171 -19.83 -13.65 -16.72
N LEU A 172 -19.33 -14.36 -15.70
CA LEU A 172 -18.04 -14.04 -15.06
C LEU A 172 -16.86 -14.21 -16.02
N GLU A 173 -16.80 -15.30 -16.77
CA GLU A 173 -15.69 -15.55 -17.71
C GLU A 173 -15.58 -14.46 -18.77
N THR A 174 -16.72 -13.96 -19.29
CA THR A 174 -16.74 -12.86 -20.25
C THR A 174 -16.24 -11.57 -19.63
N LEU A 175 -16.68 -11.25 -18.41
CA LEU A 175 -16.22 -10.07 -17.66
C LEU A 175 -14.71 -10.13 -17.41
N TYR A 176 -14.22 -11.29 -16.97
CA TYR A 176 -12.78 -11.48 -16.72
C TYR A 176 -11.96 -11.34 -17.99
N HIS A 177 -12.42 -11.93 -19.10
CA HIS A 177 -11.76 -11.76 -20.39
C HIS A 177 -11.70 -10.28 -20.85
N TYR A 178 -12.75 -9.50 -20.63
CA TYR A 178 -12.73 -8.06 -20.93
C TYR A 178 -11.74 -7.29 -20.04
N CYS A 179 -11.61 -7.69 -18.77
CA CYS A 179 -10.62 -7.12 -17.88
C CYS A 179 -9.18 -7.48 -18.30
N GLU A 180 -8.94 -8.69 -18.82
CA GLU A 180 -7.65 -9.09 -19.38
C GLU A 180 -7.28 -8.24 -20.61
N ILE A 181 -8.24 -8.03 -21.51
CA ILE A 181 -8.06 -7.11 -22.67
C ILE A 181 -7.73 -5.68 -22.18
N ALA A 182 -8.48 -5.17 -21.21
CA ALA A 182 -8.23 -3.85 -20.64
C ALA A 182 -6.86 -3.77 -19.98
N ARG A 183 -6.43 -4.82 -19.24
CA ARG A 183 -5.09 -4.88 -18.62
C ARG A 183 -3.99 -4.84 -19.68
N GLU A 184 -4.14 -5.59 -20.75
CA GLU A 184 -3.17 -5.59 -21.86
C GLU A 184 -3.04 -4.19 -22.51
N LEU A 185 -4.16 -3.53 -22.80
CA LEU A 185 -4.19 -2.18 -23.36
C LEU A 185 -3.54 -1.15 -22.41
N THR A 186 -3.84 -1.24 -21.14
CA THR A 186 -3.34 -0.33 -20.11
C THR A 186 -1.91 -0.64 -19.64
N MET A 187 -1.19 -1.54 -20.32
CA MET A 187 0.27 -1.69 -20.21
C MET A 187 1.03 -0.60 -20.98
N ARG A 188 0.39 0.06 -21.94
CA ARG A 188 1.01 1.16 -22.69
C ARG A 188 1.23 2.37 -21.80
N ASP A 189 2.35 3.05 -21.97
CA ASP A 189 2.75 4.19 -21.13
C ASP A 189 1.68 5.30 -21.06
N GLU A 190 1.02 5.59 -22.20
CA GLU A 190 0.00 6.62 -22.31
C GLU A 190 -1.34 6.28 -21.63
N TRP A 191 -1.55 5.02 -21.28
CA TRP A 191 -2.79 4.52 -20.65
C TRP A 191 -2.56 3.72 -19.37
N ARG A 192 -1.34 3.76 -18.84
CA ARG A 192 -0.93 2.92 -17.73
C ARG A 192 -1.67 3.26 -16.43
N VAL A 193 -2.58 2.37 -16.03
CA VAL A 193 -3.21 2.39 -14.71
C VAL A 193 -2.62 1.31 -13.82
N GLY A 194 -2.63 1.57 -12.51
CA GLY A 194 -2.12 0.62 -11.51
C GLY A 194 -2.89 -0.69 -11.49
N ARG A 195 -4.23 -0.65 -11.64
CA ARG A 195 -5.08 -1.84 -11.60
C ARG A 195 -6.20 -1.78 -12.63
N VAL A 196 -6.57 -2.94 -13.15
CA VAL A 196 -7.87 -3.16 -13.80
C VAL A 196 -8.71 -4.03 -12.86
N ILE A 197 -9.97 -3.71 -12.64
CA ILE A 197 -10.83 -4.36 -11.66
C ILE A 197 -12.11 -4.86 -12.31
N ALA A 198 -12.35 -6.16 -12.23
CA ALA A 198 -13.64 -6.76 -12.52
C ALA A 198 -14.61 -6.52 -11.34
N ARG A 199 -15.77 -5.93 -11.63
CA ARG A 199 -16.82 -5.61 -10.66
C ARG A 199 -18.11 -6.37 -11.01
N PRO A 200 -18.17 -7.69 -10.77
CA PRO A 200 -19.38 -8.46 -11.02
C PRO A 200 -20.52 -8.03 -10.08
N TYR A 201 -21.74 -8.13 -10.60
CA TYR A 201 -22.95 -7.81 -9.84
C TYR A 201 -24.12 -8.69 -10.29
N VAL A 202 -25.15 -8.76 -9.46
CA VAL A 202 -26.44 -9.42 -9.73
C VAL A 202 -27.57 -8.42 -9.57
N GLY A 203 -28.77 -8.80 -9.99
CA GLY A 203 -29.96 -7.96 -9.99
C GLY A 203 -30.42 -7.61 -11.41
N LYS A 204 -31.69 -7.24 -11.57
CA LYS A 204 -32.33 -7.00 -12.89
C LYS A 204 -32.74 -5.57 -13.14
N LYS A 205 -32.92 -4.77 -12.09
CA LYS A 205 -33.36 -3.37 -12.19
C LYS A 205 -32.75 -2.51 -11.08
N LYS A 206 -32.87 -1.22 -11.24
CA LYS A 206 -32.46 -0.23 -10.26
C LYS A 206 -33.06 -0.52 -8.87
N GLY A 207 -32.23 -0.42 -7.83
CA GLY A 207 -32.55 -0.75 -6.45
C GLY A 207 -32.35 -2.23 -6.08
N GLU A 208 -32.08 -3.11 -7.06
CA GLU A 208 -31.82 -4.53 -6.82
C GLU A 208 -30.34 -4.92 -7.07
N PHE A 209 -29.54 -3.98 -7.57
CA PHE A 209 -28.14 -4.28 -7.92
C PHE A 209 -27.28 -4.50 -6.69
N VAL A 210 -26.66 -5.68 -6.61
CA VAL A 210 -25.76 -6.08 -5.52
C VAL A 210 -24.45 -6.57 -6.12
N ARG A 211 -23.34 -5.99 -5.67
CA ARG A 211 -22.02 -6.47 -6.03
C ARG A 211 -21.76 -7.82 -5.37
N THR A 212 -21.17 -8.74 -6.12
CA THR A 212 -20.81 -10.06 -5.61
C THR A 212 -19.38 -10.09 -5.08
N SER A 213 -19.04 -11.18 -4.40
CA SER A 213 -17.70 -11.46 -3.93
C SER A 213 -16.73 -11.91 -5.04
N ASN A 214 -17.22 -12.13 -6.27
CA ASN A 214 -16.44 -12.56 -7.44
C ASN A 214 -15.63 -11.41 -8.09
N ARG A 215 -15.32 -10.37 -7.31
CA ARG A 215 -14.40 -9.31 -7.71
C ARG A 215 -13.03 -9.92 -8.02
N ARG A 216 -12.40 -9.43 -9.10
CA ARG A 216 -11.03 -9.80 -9.47
C ARG A 216 -10.23 -8.55 -9.85
N ASP A 217 -9.05 -8.43 -9.26
CA ASP A 217 -8.14 -7.33 -9.53
C ASP A 217 -6.99 -7.84 -10.42
N TYR A 218 -6.68 -7.12 -11.47
CA TYR A 218 -5.57 -7.35 -12.39
C TYR A 218 -4.53 -6.25 -12.15
N ALA A 219 -3.67 -6.47 -11.18
CA ALA A 219 -2.61 -5.55 -10.84
C ALA A 219 -1.48 -5.55 -11.89
N LEU A 220 -0.66 -4.51 -11.88
CA LEU A 220 0.63 -4.56 -12.56
C LEU A 220 1.62 -5.30 -11.66
N LYS A 221 2.47 -6.12 -12.28
CA LYS A 221 3.69 -6.59 -11.64
C LYS A 221 4.70 -5.45 -11.52
N PRO A 222 5.58 -5.49 -10.53
CA PRO A 222 6.75 -4.62 -10.53
C PRO A 222 7.49 -4.68 -11.89
N THR A 223 8.05 -3.56 -12.31
CA THR A 223 8.71 -3.43 -13.62
C THR A 223 9.99 -4.26 -13.77
N GLY A 224 10.42 -4.89 -12.70
CA GLY A 224 11.57 -5.79 -12.64
C GLY A 224 11.58 -6.61 -11.36
N PRO A 225 12.54 -7.53 -11.20
CA PRO A 225 12.71 -8.27 -9.96
C PRO A 225 13.09 -7.34 -8.81
N THR A 226 12.64 -7.68 -7.61
CA THR A 226 12.76 -6.90 -6.38
C THR A 226 13.56 -7.67 -5.33
N ALA A 227 13.78 -7.09 -4.16
CA ALA A 227 14.34 -7.79 -3.01
C ALA A 227 13.54 -9.06 -2.66
N LEU A 228 12.21 -9.08 -2.88
CA LEU A 228 11.38 -10.26 -2.64
C LEU A 228 11.79 -11.44 -3.53
N ASN A 229 12.08 -11.15 -4.81
CA ASN A 229 12.54 -12.17 -5.76
C ASN A 229 13.92 -12.71 -5.38
N ALA A 230 14.84 -11.82 -5.00
CA ALA A 230 16.20 -12.23 -4.57
C ALA A 230 16.14 -13.16 -3.34
N LEU A 231 15.27 -12.86 -2.38
CA LEU A 231 15.05 -13.72 -1.20
C LEU A 231 14.44 -15.06 -1.60
N GLN A 232 13.38 -15.05 -2.41
CA GLN A 232 12.71 -16.27 -2.86
C GLN A 232 13.66 -17.19 -3.64
N GLU A 233 14.44 -16.64 -4.57
CA GLU A 233 15.42 -17.38 -5.37
C GLU A 233 16.55 -17.96 -4.51
N ALA A 234 16.91 -17.29 -3.41
CA ALA A 234 17.88 -17.77 -2.44
C ALA A 234 17.30 -18.81 -1.45
N GLY A 235 16.01 -19.13 -1.55
CA GLY A 235 15.33 -20.13 -0.72
C GLY A 235 14.85 -19.64 0.63
N TYR A 236 14.77 -18.32 0.84
CA TYR A 236 14.18 -17.73 2.03
C TYR A 236 12.67 -17.63 1.93
N ASP A 237 12.00 -17.66 3.08
CA ASP A 237 10.57 -17.40 3.17
C ASP A 237 10.28 -15.92 2.87
N VAL A 238 9.26 -15.67 2.05
CA VAL A 238 8.67 -14.35 1.83
C VAL A 238 7.18 -14.44 2.13
N LEU A 239 6.82 -14.12 3.36
CA LEU A 239 5.47 -14.25 3.91
C LEU A 239 4.75 -12.91 3.77
N ALA A 240 3.74 -12.86 2.91
CA ALA A 240 2.93 -11.68 2.65
C ALA A 240 1.68 -11.68 3.53
N VAL A 241 1.44 -10.60 4.27
CA VAL A 241 0.23 -10.39 5.09
C VAL A 241 -0.54 -9.18 4.57
N GLY A 242 -1.85 -9.31 4.49
CA GLY A 242 -2.71 -8.26 3.97
C GLY A 242 -2.66 -8.14 2.45
N LYS A 243 -2.51 -6.93 1.93
CA LYS A 243 -2.49 -6.67 0.48
C LYS A 243 -1.15 -6.86 -0.22
N ILE A 244 -0.10 -7.27 0.47
CA ILE A 244 1.23 -7.41 -0.14
C ILE A 244 1.22 -8.30 -1.37
N HIS A 245 0.49 -9.43 -1.32
CA HIS A 245 0.35 -10.30 -2.49
C HIS A 245 -0.21 -9.55 -3.71
N ASP A 246 -1.27 -8.76 -3.51
CA ASP A 246 -1.93 -8.03 -4.58
C ASP A 246 -1.07 -6.87 -5.11
N ILE A 247 -0.33 -6.19 -4.23
CA ILE A 247 0.58 -5.09 -4.57
C ILE A 247 1.72 -5.57 -5.48
N PHE A 248 2.21 -6.78 -5.26
CA PHE A 248 3.30 -7.38 -6.05
C PHE A 248 2.81 -8.40 -7.08
N ASP A 249 1.48 -8.60 -7.22
CA ASP A 249 0.88 -9.65 -8.08
C ASP A 249 1.50 -11.03 -7.83
N GLY A 250 1.76 -11.35 -6.56
CA GLY A 250 2.41 -12.59 -6.13
C GLY A 250 3.90 -12.72 -6.47
N TYR A 251 4.51 -11.72 -7.12
CA TYR A 251 5.88 -11.81 -7.61
C TYR A 251 6.90 -11.76 -6.47
N GLY A 252 7.68 -12.83 -6.29
CA GLY A 252 8.67 -12.97 -5.22
C GLY A 252 8.08 -13.40 -3.86
N ILE A 253 6.80 -13.83 -3.79
CA ILE A 253 6.12 -14.23 -2.56
C ILE A 253 6.06 -15.75 -2.47
N THR A 254 6.43 -16.33 -1.30
CA THR A 254 6.37 -17.78 -1.06
C THR A 254 5.06 -18.21 -0.40
N LYS A 255 4.47 -17.35 0.44
CA LYS A 255 3.20 -17.61 1.12
C LYS A 255 2.43 -16.31 1.36
N SER A 256 1.11 -16.36 1.23
CA SER A 256 0.22 -15.23 1.41
C SER A 256 -0.85 -15.52 2.46
N LEU A 257 -1.13 -14.54 3.32
CA LEU A 257 -2.19 -14.54 4.32
C LEU A 257 -3.07 -13.31 4.08
N HIS A 258 -4.29 -13.55 3.63
CA HIS A 258 -5.26 -12.46 3.46
C HIS A 258 -5.75 -11.95 4.81
N SER A 259 -5.81 -10.63 4.99
CA SER A 259 -6.39 -9.99 6.17
C SER A 259 -7.71 -9.31 5.84
N THR A 260 -8.63 -9.31 6.81
CA THR A 260 -9.94 -8.65 6.69
C THR A 260 -9.96 -7.27 7.33
N SER A 261 -8.92 -6.92 8.08
CA SER A 261 -8.72 -5.62 8.74
C SER A 261 -7.25 -5.46 9.13
N SER A 262 -6.83 -4.25 9.51
CA SER A 262 -5.48 -4.01 10.04
C SER A 262 -5.24 -4.76 11.34
N VAL A 263 -6.23 -4.83 12.24
CA VAL A 263 -6.13 -5.64 13.47
C VAL A 263 -5.91 -7.12 13.14
N HIS A 264 -6.66 -7.69 12.19
CA HIS A 264 -6.47 -9.08 11.76
C HIS A 264 -5.09 -9.29 11.11
N GLY A 265 -4.58 -8.33 10.33
CA GLY A 265 -3.22 -8.36 9.79
C GLY A 265 -2.16 -8.40 10.90
N MET A 266 -2.35 -7.63 11.97
CA MET A 266 -1.48 -7.69 13.14
C MET A 266 -1.59 -9.02 13.89
N ASP A 267 -2.79 -9.59 14.05
CA ASP A 267 -2.97 -10.91 14.68
C ASP A 267 -2.22 -12.01 13.90
N GLN A 268 -2.27 -11.97 12.57
CA GLN A 268 -1.52 -12.87 11.70
C GLN A 268 0.00 -12.66 11.84
N THR A 269 0.47 -11.41 11.90
CA THR A 269 1.88 -11.07 12.10
C THR A 269 2.39 -11.56 13.47
N ILE A 270 1.59 -11.40 14.52
CA ILE A 270 1.86 -11.90 15.88
C ILE A 270 1.95 -13.45 15.87
N ALA A 271 1.03 -14.11 15.20
CA ALA A 271 1.07 -15.57 15.05
C ALA A 271 2.34 -16.04 14.29
N LEU A 272 2.76 -15.30 13.26
CA LEU A 272 4.02 -15.57 12.56
C LEU A 272 5.24 -15.34 13.45
N ALA A 273 5.23 -14.35 14.36
CA ALA A 273 6.31 -14.14 15.32
C ALA A 273 6.50 -15.32 16.27
N GLN A 274 5.41 -16.07 16.55
CA GLN A 274 5.44 -17.30 17.35
C GLN A 274 5.82 -18.54 16.53
N SER A 275 5.79 -18.46 15.21
CA SER A 275 6.14 -19.58 14.31
C SER A 275 7.66 -19.63 14.02
N ASP A 276 8.09 -20.70 13.39
CA ASP A 276 9.47 -20.85 12.91
C ASP A 276 9.51 -20.66 11.38
N PHE A 277 10.28 -19.66 10.94
CA PHE A 277 10.60 -19.41 9.54
C PHE A 277 11.96 -18.70 9.43
N CYS A 278 12.53 -18.65 8.23
CA CYS A 278 13.75 -17.91 7.94
C CYS A 278 13.53 -17.03 6.70
N GLY A 279 13.49 -15.72 6.91
CA GLY A 279 13.20 -14.79 5.82
C GLY A 279 12.42 -13.57 6.25
N LEU A 280 11.55 -13.10 5.38
CA LEU A 280 10.79 -11.86 5.51
C LEU A 280 9.31 -12.14 5.81
N CYS A 281 8.75 -11.48 6.81
CA CYS A 281 7.31 -11.26 6.98
C CYS A 281 7.01 -9.81 6.59
N PHE A 282 6.26 -9.61 5.52
CA PHE A 282 5.91 -8.30 4.98
C PHE A 282 4.41 -8.08 5.13
N THR A 283 4.02 -7.11 5.94
CA THR A 283 2.64 -6.82 6.33
C THR A 283 2.21 -5.45 5.85
N ASN A 284 1.07 -5.36 5.17
CA ASN A 284 0.40 -4.10 4.86
C ASN A 284 -0.91 -4.00 5.65
N LEU A 285 -1.08 -2.89 6.37
CA LEU A 285 -2.25 -2.58 7.20
C LEU A 285 -3.08 -1.47 6.54
N VAL A 286 -4.07 -1.86 5.78
CA VAL A 286 -4.77 -1.02 4.80
C VAL A 286 -5.85 -0.10 5.37
N ASP A 287 -6.37 -0.37 6.59
CA ASP A 287 -7.53 0.36 7.13
C ASP A 287 -7.22 1.84 7.38
N PHE A 288 -5.99 2.18 7.69
CA PHE A 288 -5.53 3.56 7.85
C PHE A 288 -5.90 4.43 6.65
N ASP A 289 -5.59 3.95 5.45
CA ASP A 289 -5.92 4.62 4.21
C ASP A 289 -7.40 4.44 3.84
N ALA A 290 -7.84 3.19 3.68
CA ALA A 290 -9.13 2.86 3.09
C ALA A 290 -10.33 3.29 3.93
N LEU A 291 -10.24 3.22 5.26
CA LEU A 291 -11.34 3.56 6.17
C LEU A 291 -11.25 4.97 6.73
N TRP A 292 -10.04 5.51 6.88
CA TRP A 292 -9.85 6.76 7.62
C TRP A 292 -9.24 7.88 6.77
N GLY A 293 -8.19 7.65 6.02
CA GLY A 293 -7.57 8.62 5.12
C GLY A 293 -8.55 9.12 4.05
N HIS A 294 -8.99 8.24 3.16
CA HIS A 294 -9.92 8.58 2.09
C HIS A 294 -11.30 9.06 2.57
N ARG A 295 -11.73 8.67 3.76
CA ARG A 295 -13.00 9.09 4.35
C ARG A 295 -12.91 10.37 5.17
N ARG A 296 -11.72 10.98 5.24
CA ARG A 296 -11.49 12.23 5.96
C ARG A 296 -11.91 12.18 7.42
N ASN A 297 -11.58 11.07 8.10
CA ASN A 297 -11.91 10.86 9.50
C ASN A 297 -10.64 10.82 10.37
N PRO A 298 -10.12 11.97 10.82
CA PRO A 298 -8.89 12.02 11.62
C PRO A 298 -9.04 11.36 13.00
N ILE A 299 -10.24 11.37 13.58
CA ILE A 299 -10.50 10.71 14.87
C ILE A 299 -10.38 9.19 14.70
N GLY A 300 -11.08 8.61 13.71
CA GLY A 300 -11.00 7.18 13.42
C GLY A 300 -9.60 6.73 13.04
N TYR A 301 -8.84 7.60 12.34
CA TYR A 301 -7.43 7.34 12.00
C TYR A 301 -6.57 7.26 13.27
N GLY A 302 -6.71 8.21 14.19
CA GLY A 302 -5.99 8.20 15.46
C GLY A 302 -6.33 6.97 16.32
N GLU A 303 -7.60 6.60 16.41
CA GLU A 303 -8.04 5.37 17.07
C GLU A 303 -7.44 4.10 16.44
N GLU A 304 -7.25 4.09 15.11
CA GLU A 304 -6.59 2.97 14.41
C GLU A 304 -5.10 2.89 14.76
N ILE A 305 -4.41 4.03 14.86
CA ILE A 305 -3.01 4.08 15.32
C ILE A 305 -2.91 3.55 16.76
N GLU A 306 -3.82 3.90 17.63
CA GLU A 306 -3.85 3.39 19.02
C GLU A 306 -4.14 1.88 19.07
N ARG A 307 -5.05 1.37 18.21
CA ARG A 307 -5.30 -0.07 18.08
C ARG A 307 -4.06 -0.81 17.59
N PHE A 308 -3.37 -0.25 16.61
CA PHE A 308 -2.08 -0.77 16.14
C PHE A 308 -1.04 -0.76 17.25
N ASP A 309 -0.90 0.35 17.97
CA ASP A 309 0.08 0.49 19.06
C ASP A 309 -0.14 -0.57 20.15
N LYS A 310 -1.40 -0.86 20.49
CA LYS A 310 -1.74 -1.95 21.41
C LYS A 310 -1.27 -3.31 20.87
N LYS A 311 -1.50 -3.61 19.59
CA LYS A 311 -1.03 -4.84 18.95
C LYS A 311 0.49 -4.90 18.84
N LEU A 312 1.14 -3.77 18.65
CA LEU A 312 2.59 -3.66 18.70
C LEU A 312 3.12 -4.04 20.08
N GLY A 313 2.45 -3.60 21.16
CA GLY A 313 2.77 -4.03 22.53
C GLY A 313 2.62 -5.54 22.78
N GLU A 314 1.73 -6.22 22.04
CA GLU A 314 1.63 -7.68 22.05
C GLU A 314 2.77 -8.35 21.23
N LEU A 315 3.21 -7.73 20.14
CA LEU A 315 4.25 -8.24 19.25
C LEU A 315 5.67 -8.11 19.84
N LEU A 316 6.02 -6.95 20.39
CA LEU A 316 7.38 -6.63 20.85
C LEU A 316 7.99 -7.70 21.77
N PRO A 317 7.27 -8.22 22.82
CA PRO A 317 7.84 -9.24 23.71
C PRO A 317 7.99 -10.63 23.06
N LEU A 318 7.41 -10.86 21.89
CA LEU A 318 7.49 -12.13 21.16
C LEU A 318 8.67 -12.17 20.19
N LEU A 319 9.27 -11.03 19.91
CA LEU A 319 10.44 -10.94 19.03
C LEU A 319 11.64 -11.60 19.71
N LYS A 320 12.38 -12.38 18.93
CA LYS A 320 13.57 -13.11 19.34
C LYS A 320 14.83 -12.29 19.07
N LYS A 321 15.94 -12.67 19.71
CA LYS A 321 17.25 -12.00 19.50
C LYS A 321 17.71 -11.94 18.04
N GLU A 322 17.20 -12.84 17.20
CA GLU A 322 17.54 -12.95 15.78
C GLU A 322 16.46 -12.33 14.88
N ASP A 323 15.62 -11.46 15.44
CA ASP A 323 14.59 -10.76 14.69
C ASP A 323 14.93 -9.28 14.52
N LEU A 324 14.51 -8.72 13.37
CA LEU A 324 14.48 -7.29 13.09
C LEU A 324 13.06 -6.88 12.78
N LEU A 325 12.57 -5.90 13.48
CA LEU A 325 11.30 -5.23 13.19
C LEU A 325 11.58 -3.90 12.50
N MET A 326 10.90 -3.67 11.39
CA MET A 326 10.84 -2.40 10.68
C MET A 326 9.38 -1.94 10.59
N ILE A 327 9.08 -0.74 11.06
CA ILE A 327 7.75 -0.13 10.94
C ILE A 327 7.89 1.10 10.06
N THR A 328 7.05 1.23 9.05
CA THR A 328 7.08 2.33 8.08
C THR A 328 5.69 2.64 7.53
N ALA A 329 5.61 3.56 6.58
CA ALA A 329 4.46 3.84 5.74
C ALA A 329 4.91 3.94 4.28
N ASP A 330 3.97 4.04 3.35
CA ASP A 330 4.25 4.06 1.91
C ASP A 330 3.97 5.43 1.26
N TYR A 331 3.22 6.31 1.89
CA TYR A 331 2.92 7.71 1.52
C TYR A 331 2.15 8.38 2.66
N GLY A 332 1.55 9.55 2.44
CA GLY A 332 0.61 10.21 3.34
C GLY A 332 -0.82 10.23 2.80
N ASN A 333 -1.80 10.29 3.67
CA ASN A 333 -3.20 10.60 3.34
C ASN A 333 -3.83 11.40 4.48
N ASP A 334 -3.46 12.65 4.57
CA ASP A 334 -3.88 13.54 5.65
C ASP A 334 -5.40 13.78 5.61
N PRO A 335 -6.16 13.23 6.58
CA PRO A 335 -7.61 13.33 6.57
C PRO A 335 -8.15 14.73 6.83
N THR A 336 -7.29 15.67 7.23
CA THR A 336 -7.64 17.08 7.47
C THR A 336 -7.26 17.97 6.28
N TYR A 337 -6.48 17.45 5.34
CA TYR A 337 -6.03 18.18 4.17
C TYR A 337 -7.11 18.23 3.08
N LYS A 338 -6.95 19.13 2.12
CA LYS A 338 -7.90 19.31 1.00
C LYS A 338 -7.98 18.07 0.10
N GLY A 339 -9.12 17.85 -0.52
CA GLY A 339 -9.32 16.74 -1.47
C GLY A 339 -9.48 15.39 -0.77
N THR A 340 -9.36 14.32 -1.52
CA THR A 340 -9.50 12.92 -1.06
C THR A 340 -8.37 12.02 -1.57
N ASP A 341 -7.35 12.60 -2.18
CA ASP A 341 -6.19 11.90 -2.73
C ASP A 341 -5.09 11.74 -1.65
N HIS A 342 -4.15 10.86 -1.93
CA HIS A 342 -2.95 10.67 -1.14
C HIS A 342 -2.11 11.95 -1.13
N THR A 343 -1.26 12.11 -0.12
CA THR A 343 -0.40 13.28 0.07
C THR A 343 1.08 12.89 0.01
N ARG A 344 1.88 13.73 -0.65
CA ARG A 344 3.34 13.54 -0.82
C ARG A 344 4.06 13.93 0.46
N GLU A 345 4.29 12.94 1.32
CA GLU A 345 4.87 13.14 2.65
C GLU A 345 6.11 12.28 2.88
N GLN A 346 6.98 12.74 3.77
CA GLN A 346 7.97 11.86 4.39
C GLN A 346 7.23 10.77 5.19
N VAL A 347 7.85 9.60 5.32
CA VAL A 347 7.33 8.52 6.14
C VAL A 347 8.33 8.12 7.22
N PRO A 348 7.87 7.59 8.37
CA PRO A 348 8.76 7.10 9.41
C PRO A 348 9.40 5.77 9.01
N LEU A 349 10.60 5.51 9.50
CA LEU A 349 11.20 4.19 9.61
C LEU A 349 11.63 3.98 11.06
N LEU A 350 11.03 3.02 11.74
CA LEU A 350 11.42 2.59 13.08
C LEU A 350 12.05 1.20 12.97
N LEU A 351 13.23 1.02 13.56
CA LEU A 351 14.02 -0.21 13.49
C LEU A 351 14.27 -0.72 14.91
N TYR A 352 13.92 -1.96 15.19
CA TYR A 352 14.11 -2.57 16.48
C TYR A 352 14.53 -4.04 16.40
N SER A 353 15.54 -4.41 17.15
CA SER A 353 15.93 -5.80 17.39
C SER A 353 16.22 -6.01 18.86
N PRO A 354 15.71 -7.10 19.51
CA PRO A 354 16.00 -7.38 20.92
C PRO A 354 17.48 -7.65 21.20
N SER A 355 18.27 -7.95 20.18
CA SER A 355 19.72 -8.16 20.33
C SER A 355 20.55 -6.89 20.15
N ASP A 356 19.93 -5.81 19.70
CA ASP A 356 20.64 -4.57 19.43
C ASP A 356 20.97 -3.85 20.75
N GLN A 357 22.18 -3.30 20.82
CA GLN A 357 22.64 -2.50 21.97
C GLN A 357 22.59 -1.02 21.69
N GLY A 358 22.35 -0.63 20.43
CA GLY A 358 22.27 0.74 19.98
C GLY A 358 20.84 1.20 19.75
N SER A 359 20.66 2.53 19.77
CA SER A 359 19.40 3.18 19.44
C SER A 359 19.64 4.65 19.11
N GLY A 360 18.68 5.30 18.47
CA GLY A 360 18.71 6.73 18.22
C GLY A 360 18.41 7.13 16.79
N SER A 361 18.69 8.40 16.47
CA SER A 361 18.40 8.96 15.16
C SER A 361 19.43 8.52 14.13
N LEU A 362 18.92 8.03 12.99
CA LEU A 362 19.72 7.88 11.77
C LEU A 362 19.47 9.08 10.84
N PRO A 363 20.39 9.37 9.89
CA PRO A 363 20.16 10.39 8.87
C PRO A 363 18.88 10.12 8.08
N THR A 364 18.19 11.19 7.65
CA THR A 364 17.09 11.09 6.67
C THR A 364 17.57 10.36 5.42
N GLN A 365 16.78 9.43 4.94
CA GLN A 365 17.08 8.65 3.75
C GLN A 365 16.36 9.22 2.53
N ASP A 366 17.03 9.18 1.38
CA ASP A 366 16.52 9.76 0.13
C ASP A 366 15.63 8.77 -0.67
N THR A 367 15.40 7.57 -0.13
CA THR A 367 14.58 6.55 -0.78
C THR A 367 14.05 5.51 0.23
N PHE A 368 12.85 5.00 0.00
CA PHE A 368 12.30 3.85 0.74
C PHE A 368 13.08 2.56 0.51
N ALA A 369 13.86 2.49 -0.57
CA ALA A 369 14.58 1.29 -0.98
C ALA A 369 15.70 0.86 -0.01
N VAL A 370 16.04 1.71 0.97
CA VAL A 370 16.93 1.31 2.08
C VAL A 370 16.38 0.09 2.84
N ILE A 371 15.04 -0.08 2.87
CA ILE A 371 14.37 -1.22 3.51
C ILE A 371 14.76 -2.52 2.81
N GLY A 372 14.50 -2.66 1.51
CA GLY A 372 14.83 -3.84 0.72
C GLY A 372 16.33 -4.12 0.66
N ALA A 373 17.14 -3.06 0.52
CA ALA A 373 18.59 -3.18 0.54
C ALA A 373 19.12 -3.72 1.89
N THR A 374 18.56 -3.25 3.01
CA THR A 374 18.92 -3.74 4.35
C THR A 374 18.52 -5.19 4.56
N ILE A 375 17.34 -5.58 4.08
CA ILE A 375 16.87 -6.97 4.13
C ILE A 375 17.78 -7.87 3.30
N ALA A 376 18.08 -7.50 2.06
CA ALA A 376 18.93 -8.29 1.17
C ALA A 376 20.34 -8.46 1.77
N ASP A 377 20.93 -7.40 2.29
CA ASP A 377 22.25 -7.42 2.95
C ASP A 377 22.24 -8.34 4.18
N ASN A 378 21.21 -8.27 5.03
CA ASN A 378 21.05 -9.16 6.18
C ASN A 378 21.08 -10.64 5.80
N PHE A 379 20.41 -11.00 4.71
CA PHE A 379 20.38 -12.39 4.23
C PHE A 379 21.56 -12.74 3.31
N GLY A 380 22.45 -11.80 3.03
CA GLY A 380 23.60 -11.99 2.14
C GLY A 380 23.19 -12.28 0.70
N VAL A 381 22.04 -11.78 0.27
CA VAL A 381 21.58 -11.87 -1.11
C VAL A 381 21.87 -10.57 -1.86
N GLN A 382 22.23 -10.69 -3.12
CA GLN A 382 22.48 -9.52 -3.95
C GLN A 382 21.15 -8.93 -4.42
N MET A 383 20.99 -7.62 -4.28
CA MET A 383 19.86 -6.91 -4.87
C MET A 383 19.85 -7.08 -6.40
N PRO A 384 18.69 -7.27 -7.03
CA PRO A 384 18.59 -7.40 -8.49
C PRO A 384 19.18 -6.20 -9.23
N ALA A 385 19.64 -6.43 -10.46
CA ALA A 385 20.10 -5.35 -11.33
C ALA A 385 19.01 -4.28 -11.53
N ASN A 386 19.42 -3.02 -11.63
CA ASN A 386 18.54 -1.85 -11.78
C ASN A 386 17.66 -1.52 -10.56
N THR A 387 17.92 -2.12 -9.41
CA THR A 387 17.31 -1.68 -8.13
C THR A 387 18.12 -0.53 -7.53
N ILE A 388 17.46 0.22 -6.64
CA ILE A 388 18.06 1.32 -5.88
C ILE A 388 18.07 0.96 -4.38
N GLY A 389 18.71 1.80 -3.57
CA GLY A 389 18.78 1.66 -2.12
C GLY A 389 20.17 1.23 -1.63
N THR A 390 20.46 1.62 -0.40
CA THR A 390 21.69 1.26 0.33
C THR A 390 21.31 0.68 1.68
N SER A 391 22.00 -0.38 2.10
CA SER A 391 21.75 -1.03 3.39
C SER A 391 22.04 -0.11 4.57
N LEU A 392 21.19 -0.14 5.58
CA LEU A 392 21.38 0.51 6.87
C LEU A 392 22.10 -0.38 7.89
N LEU A 393 22.31 -1.67 7.63
CA LEU A 393 22.98 -2.59 8.57
C LEU A 393 24.31 -2.06 9.11
N PRO A 394 25.17 -1.38 8.32
CA PRO A 394 26.42 -0.83 8.84
C PRO A 394 26.22 0.28 9.90
N LEU A 395 25.01 0.81 10.03
CA LEU A 395 24.65 1.88 10.98
C LEU A 395 23.94 1.36 12.23
N LEU A 396 23.48 0.10 12.20
CA LEU A 396 22.83 -0.62 13.30
C LEU A 396 23.87 -1.51 14.04
#